data_60fe4eaf268b7bf3139c69042a24001a
#
_entry.id   60fe4eaf268b7bf3139c69042a24001a
#
_cell.length_a   1.000
_cell.length_b   1.000
_cell.length_c   1.000
_cell.angle_alpha   90.00
_cell.angle_beta   90.00
_cell.angle_gamma   90.00
#
_symmetry.space_group_name_H-M   'P 1'
#
loop_
_entity.id
_entity.type
_entity.pdbx_description
1 polymer ?
#
loop_
_entity_poly.entity_id
_entity_poly.type
_entity_poly.pdbx_seq_one_letter_code
_entity_poly.pdbx_strand_id
1 'polypeptide(L)'
;MEKASPADVAGILAGDEIVTINGIVPRDVIEYRLAADEAFVDLEISRGGLNFQLEVSKQAGVPLGVEVSSPVFDRIRTCDNHCEFCFIYQLPKNMRRSLYMKDDDYRLSFLYGNFTTLTRFTEADLQRVVEEGLSPLYVSIHSTNPDLRAEMLRNKRGATSLRFLKALLDNGITVHGQIVVCPGVNDGERFEETLAGILEEYPKLASVAAVPLGVSRYTTEERMRPHTKDEIDYILDAVQYWQQVFKKTIKKRMIFAADEYYILANRPFPQAREYEGFPQLENGIGMARAFIDSFRTGKRHVASVRGGFFQSVDGAPDYGYRAKRLGEEKDSVRKETKSCSSSASEPKDVEEDTSLGESLAYSCLEHTGIGTMAQVSLTIGKGSKKRNAKGSNPSSFITLITSVYGEKVLQEAISDHETTKRGYLDILAVDNKFFGGNTSVAGLLTGEDLAEALRGLDPARRYVLPDVCLNEGLFLDGMRPEELPVEVEIIPSEGDELRKFLDKVMEAFLDPVYTG
;
A
#
# COMPACT_ATOMS: atom_id res chain seq x y z
N MET A 1 21.34 11.73 -4.84
CA MET A 1 21.58 12.89 -5.70
C MET A 1 22.05 12.42 -7.08
N GLU A 2 21.46 12.97 -8.11
CA GLU A 2 21.76 12.63 -9.51
C GLU A 2 23.02 13.36 -9.97
N LYS A 3 23.95 12.63 -10.61
CA LYS A 3 25.22 13.21 -11.11
C LYS A 3 24.96 14.19 -12.25
N ALA A 4 25.70 15.28 -12.25
CA ALA A 4 25.60 16.39 -13.21
C ALA A 4 24.21 17.09 -13.21
N SER A 5 23.41 16.88 -12.19
CA SER A 5 22.17 17.64 -11.96
C SER A 5 22.46 19.09 -11.53
N PRO A 6 21.48 20.01 -11.61
CA PRO A 6 21.64 21.37 -11.10
C PRO A 6 22.11 21.42 -9.64
N ALA A 7 21.63 20.52 -8.78
CA ALA A 7 22.06 20.43 -7.39
C ALA A 7 23.52 19.97 -7.24
N ASP A 8 23.94 18.98 -8.04
CA ASP A 8 25.33 18.49 -8.05
C ASP A 8 26.31 19.60 -8.51
N VAL A 9 25.95 20.32 -9.56
CA VAL A 9 26.74 21.48 -10.06
C VAL A 9 26.81 22.59 -9.04
N ALA A 10 25.74 22.83 -8.26
CA ALA A 10 25.72 23.83 -7.20
C ALA A 10 26.48 23.39 -5.94
N GLY A 11 26.96 22.15 -5.87
CA GLY A 11 27.75 21.64 -4.75
C GLY A 11 26.93 21.08 -3.58
N ILE A 12 25.68 20.71 -3.80
CA ILE A 12 24.87 19.96 -2.82
C ILE A 12 25.44 18.54 -2.72
N LEU A 13 25.50 18.01 -1.52
CA LEU A 13 26.04 16.66 -1.25
C LEU A 13 24.95 15.77 -0.65
N ALA A 14 25.14 14.46 -0.80
CA ALA A 14 24.30 13.49 -0.09
C ALA A 14 24.49 13.64 1.43
N GLY A 15 23.40 13.76 2.16
CA GLY A 15 23.40 14.02 3.62
C GLY A 15 23.26 15.49 4.00
N ASP A 16 23.20 16.41 3.02
CA ASP A 16 22.82 17.80 3.28
C ASP A 16 21.34 17.88 3.68
N GLU A 17 21.01 18.81 4.55
CA GLU A 17 19.64 19.14 4.94
C GLU A 17 19.20 20.44 4.25
N ILE A 18 18.13 20.39 3.47
CA ILE A 18 17.50 21.59 2.90
C ILE A 18 16.66 22.24 3.99
N VAL A 19 17.08 23.41 4.46
CA VAL A 19 16.39 24.15 5.52
C VAL A 19 15.27 25.01 4.96
N THR A 20 15.58 25.79 3.92
CA THR A 20 14.60 26.57 3.18
C THR A 20 14.82 26.45 1.68
N ILE A 21 13.75 26.65 0.92
CA ILE A 21 13.75 26.80 -0.52
C ILE A 21 12.97 28.06 -0.89
N ASN A 22 13.62 29.00 -1.58
CA ASN A 22 13.06 30.32 -1.89
C ASN A 22 12.52 31.05 -0.63
N GLY A 23 13.22 30.90 0.50
CA GLY A 23 12.83 31.48 1.79
C GLY A 23 11.68 30.78 2.52
N ILE A 24 11.18 29.67 2.01
CA ILE A 24 10.07 28.89 2.60
C ILE A 24 10.62 27.58 3.16
N VAL A 25 10.20 27.20 4.37
CA VAL A 25 10.43 25.85 4.91
C VAL A 25 9.37 24.92 4.31
N PRO A 26 9.73 24.01 3.39
CA PRO A 26 8.74 23.15 2.77
C PRO A 26 8.18 22.14 3.81
N ARG A 27 6.86 21.91 3.79
CA ARG A 27 6.19 20.94 4.69
C ARG A 27 6.22 19.51 4.17
N ASP A 28 6.39 19.37 2.85
CA ASP A 28 6.35 18.09 2.15
C ASP A 28 7.02 18.16 0.77
N VAL A 29 7.13 17.01 0.13
CA VAL A 29 7.73 16.91 -1.20
C VAL A 29 6.93 17.66 -2.28
N ILE A 30 5.65 17.95 -2.06
CA ILE A 30 4.82 18.69 -3.01
C ILE A 30 5.26 20.14 -3.03
N GLU A 31 5.31 20.79 -1.87
CA GLU A 31 5.83 22.17 -1.74
C GLU A 31 7.28 22.27 -2.21
N TYR A 32 8.11 21.30 -1.84
CA TYR A 32 9.49 21.23 -2.32
C TYR A 32 9.54 21.23 -3.86
N ARG A 33 8.76 20.36 -4.52
CA ARG A 33 8.77 20.26 -5.98
C ARG A 33 8.26 21.53 -6.65
N LEU A 34 7.18 22.12 -6.13
CA LEU A 34 6.64 23.37 -6.65
C LEU A 34 7.67 24.51 -6.56
N ALA A 35 8.32 24.66 -5.40
CA ALA A 35 9.34 25.68 -5.20
C ALA A 35 10.62 25.39 -6.02
N ALA A 36 10.96 24.12 -6.23
CA ALA A 36 12.10 23.69 -7.02
C ALA A 36 11.88 23.79 -8.54
N ASP A 37 10.66 24.04 -9.01
CA ASP A 37 10.34 24.12 -10.45
C ASP A 37 10.82 25.42 -11.10
N GLU A 38 11.09 26.46 -10.31
CA GLU A 38 11.56 27.75 -10.73
C GLU A 38 12.93 27.70 -11.43
N ALA A 39 13.22 28.71 -12.27
CA ALA A 39 14.50 28.83 -12.97
C ALA A 39 15.67 29.24 -12.03
N PHE A 40 15.35 29.96 -10.97
CA PHE A 40 16.28 30.40 -9.93
C PHE A 40 15.77 29.89 -8.60
N VAL A 41 16.55 29.05 -7.93
CA VAL A 41 16.18 28.42 -6.66
C VAL A 41 17.23 28.83 -5.62
N ASP A 42 16.78 29.52 -4.60
CA ASP A 42 17.60 29.89 -3.44
C ASP A 42 17.40 28.85 -2.35
N LEU A 43 18.48 28.18 -1.96
CA LEU A 43 18.48 27.11 -0.97
C LEU A 43 19.28 27.51 0.26
N GLU A 44 18.69 27.42 1.43
CA GLU A 44 19.45 27.36 2.66
C GLU A 44 19.71 25.89 3.00
N ILE A 45 21.00 25.55 3.07
CA ILE A 45 21.46 24.18 3.30
C ILE A 45 22.16 24.11 4.66
N SER A 46 21.87 23.05 5.43
CA SER A 46 22.64 22.69 6.63
C SER A 46 23.53 21.49 6.34
N ARG A 47 24.82 21.64 6.55
CA ARG A 47 25.84 20.59 6.40
C ARG A 47 26.71 20.54 7.64
N GLY A 48 26.69 19.43 8.36
CA GLY A 48 27.51 19.30 9.58
C GLY A 48 27.22 20.36 10.65
N GLY A 49 25.99 20.87 10.72
CA GLY A 49 25.56 21.92 11.66
C GLY A 49 25.87 23.34 11.23
N LEU A 50 26.41 23.55 10.04
CA LEU A 50 26.64 24.88 9.45
C LEU A 50 25.63 25.19 8.36
N ASN A 51 24.96 26.32 8.46
CA ASN A 51 24.02 26.80 7.44
C ASN A 51 24.71 27.71 6.44
N PHE A 52 24.40 27.54 5.18
CA PHE A 52 24.90 28.42 4.09
C PHE A 52 23.84 28.48 2.97
N GLN A 53 23.92 29.57 2.20
CA GLN A 53 23.04 29.82 1.07
C GLN A 53 23.68 29.31 -0.22
N LEU A 54 22.88 28.71 -1.08
CA LEU A 54 23.24 28.25 -2.43
C LEU A 54 22.20 28.75 -3.43
N GLU A 55 22.62 29.46 -4.45
CA GLU A 55 21.79 29.83 -5.58
C GLU A 55 21.95 28.78 -6.69
N VAL A 56 20.86 28.18 -7.13
CA VAL A 56 20.82 27.22 -8.23
C VAL A 56 20.12 27.83 -9.42
N SER A 57 20.86 28.05 -10.50
CA SER A 57 20.29 28.46 -11.79
C SER A 57 20.09 27.26 -12.68
N LYS A 58 18.89 27.11 -13.21
CA LYS A 58 18.50 26.00 -14.12
C LYS A 58 17.41 26.48 -15.09
N GLN A 59 17.08 25.66 -16.07
CA GLN A 59 15.87 25.89 -16.84
C GLN A 59 14.64 25.56 -15.97
N ALA A 60 13.59 26.40 -16.00
CA ALA A 60 12.32 26.12 -15.32
C ALA A 60 11.76 24.78 -15.77
N GLY A 61 11.18 23.99 -14.85
CA GLY A 61 10.69 22.65 -15.11
C GLY A 61 11.76 21.54 -15.06
N VAL A 62 13.05 21.87 -15.03
CA VAL A 62 14.11 20.87 -14.86
C VAL A 62 14.24 20.53 -13.36
N PRO A 63 14.18 19.24 -12.97
CA PRO A 63 14.36 18.84 -11.58
C PRO A 63 15.73 19.26 -11.02
N LEU A 64 15.80 19.57 -9.73
CA LEU A 64 17.08 19.82 -9.05
C LEU A 64 18.01 18.60 -9.05
N GLY A 65 17.47 17.38 -9.17
CA GLY A 65 18.21 16.12 -9.09
C GLY A 65 18.55 15.71 -7.65
N VAL A 66 17.77 16.21 -6.69
CA VAL A 66 17.83 15.82 -5.28
C VAL A 66 16.72 14.82 -4.99
N GLU A 67 17.07 13.70 -4.40
CA GLU A 67 16.15 12.76 -3.80
C GLU A 67 16.04 13.05 -2.31
N VAL A 68 14.83 13.31 -1.83
CA VAL A 68 14.56 13.62 -0.42
C VAL A 68 14.23 12.32 0.33
N SER A 69 14.65 12.25 1.58
CA SER A 69 14.52 11.03 2.42
C SER A 69 13.09 10.76 2.92
N SER A 70 12.18 11.73 2.80
CA SER A 70 10.80 11.59 3.26
C SER A 70 9.85 12.40 2.37
N PRO A 71 8.62 11.91 2.13
CA PRO A 71 7.60 12.66 1.41
C PRO A 71 6.96 13.77 2.25
N VAL A 72 7.03 13.68 3.58
CA VAL A 72 6.46 14.65 4.53
C VAL A 72 7.54 15.12 5.47
N PHE A 73 7.77 16.43 5.53
CA PHE A 73 8.87 17.04 6.28
C PHE A 73 8.42 17.61 7.64
N ASP A 74 7.12 17.86 7.79
CA ASP A 74 6.52 18.18 9.08
C ASP A 74 6.07 16.88 9.80
N ARG A 75 4.82 16.77 10.20
CA ARG A 75 4.29 15.53 10.79
C ARG A 75 3.22 14.95 9.89
N ILE A 76 3.25 13.63 9.70
CA ILE A 76 2.10 12.93 9.14
C ILE A 76 0.90 13.15 10.06
N ARG A 77 -0.25 13.40 9.47
CA ARG A 77 -1.51 13.48 10.21
C ARG A 77 -1.97 12.08 10.57
N THR A 78 -1.76 11.70 11.81
CA THR A 78 -2.23 10.40 12.31
C THR A 78 -3.75 10.38 12.38
N CYS A 79 -4.34 9.25 12.03
CA CYS A 79 -5.78 9.03 12.13
C CYS A 79 -6.19 8.89 13.61
N ASP A 80 -7.18 9.66 14.03
CA ASP A 80 -7.74 9.61 15.38
C ASP A 80 -9.11 8.91 15.44
N ASN A 81 -9.51 8.22 14.37
CA ASN A 81 -10.67 7.36 14.38
C ASN A 81 -10.38 6.06 15.16
N HIS A 82 -11.42 5.45 15.71
CA HIS A 82 -11.35 4.18 16.43
C HIS A 82 -12.25 3.13 15.78
N CYS A 83 -12.18 3.02 14.45
CA CYS A 83 -13.02 2.13 13.66
C CYS A 83 -12.94 0.69 14.16
N GLU A 84 -14.08 0.03 14.32
CA GLU A 84 -14.13 -1.37 14.73
C GLU A 84 -13.49 -2.31 13.72
N PHE A 85 -13.53 -1.94 12.45
CA PHE A 85 -12.98 -2.69 11.33
C PHE A 85 -11.52 -2.33 11.01
N CYS A 86 -10.87 -1.48 11.81
CA CYS A 86 -9.50 -1.07 11.53
C CYS A 86 -8.54 -2.25 11.74
N PHE A 87 -7.87 -2.66 10.65
CA PHE A 87 -6.96 -3.81 10.67
C PHE A 87 -5.72 -3.55 11.55
N ILE A 88 -5.31 -2.29 11.72
CA ILE A 88 -4.16 -1.92 12.55
C ILE A 88 -4.35 -2.35 14.01
N TYR A 89 -5.57 -2.22 14.53
CA TYR A 89 -5.88 -2.70 15.89
C TYR A 89 -5.87 -4.22 16.02
N GLN A 90 -5.86 -4.93 14.90
CA GLN A 90 -5.81 -6.38 14.86
C GLN A 90 -4.39 -6.92 14.62
N LEU A 91 -3.37 -6.07 14.58
CA LEU A 91 -1.98 -6.51 14.42
C LEU A 91 -1.42 -7.01 15.75
N PRO A 92 -0.71 -8.15 15.76
CA PRO A 92 -0.01 -8.61 16.95
C PRO A 92 1.13 -7.67 17.31
N LYS A 93 1.54 -7.65 18.56
CA LYS A 93 2.67 -6.84 19.05
C LYS A 93 3.99 -7.36 18.45
N ASN A 94 4.99 -6.48 18.39
CA ASN A 94 6.38 -6.79 18.00
C ASN A 94 6.61 -7.10 16.51
N MET A 95 5.69 -6.73 15.64
CA MET A 95 5.96 -6.67 14.21
C MET A 95 6.78 -5.40 13.89
N ARG A 96 7.28 -5.27 12.65
CA ARG A 96 7.98 -4.06 12.23
C ARG A 96 7.11 -2.81 12.51
N ARG A 97 7.75 -1.78 13.02
CA ARG A 97 7.08 -0.53 13.47
C ARG A 97 6.22 0.08 12.38
N SER A 98 6.70 -0.10 11.19
CA SER A 98 6.05 0.41 10.00
C SER A 98 4.59 -0.07 9.87
N LEU A 99 4.18 -1.20 10.31
CA LEU A 99 2.82 -1.73 10.20
C LEU A 99 1.79 -1.06 11.14
N TYR A 100 2.22 -0.29 12.13
CA TYR A 100 1.32 0.31 13.13
C TYR A 100 0.94 1.75 12.84
N MET A 101 1.36 2.30 11.71
CA MET A 101 1.01 3.65 11.36
C MET A 101 -0.45 3.76 10.94
N LYS A 102 -1.14 4.72 11.50
CA LYS A 102 -2.50 5.13 11.14
C LYS A 102 -2.48 6.55 10.64
N ASP A 103 -2.53 6.76 9.35
CA ASP A 103 -2.64 8.12 8.83
C ASP A 103 -4.07 8.49 8.44
N ASP A 104 -4.31 9.80 8.35
CA ASP A 104 -5.47 10.45 7.74
C ASP A 104 -4.99 11.72 7.02
N ASP A 105 -3.93 11.55 6.21
CA ASP A 105 -3.20 12.63 5.56
C ASP A 105 -3.47 12.67 4.05
N TYR A 106 -4.13 13.73 3.58
CA TYR A 106 -4.46 13.91 2.16
C TYR A 106 -3.23 13.96 1.25
N ARG A 107 -2.06 14.35 1.79
CA ARG A 107 -0.81 14.36 1.02
C ARG A 107 -0.36 12.94 0.66
N LEU A 108 -0.49 12.02 1.60
CA LEU A 108 -0.22 10.60 1.36
C LEU A 108 -1.27 10.00 0.43
N SER A 109 -2.53 10.45 0.52
CA SER A 109 -3.56 10.09 -0.43
C SER A 109 -3.18 10.49 -1.86
N PHE A 110 -2.75 11.72 -2.07
CA PHE A 110 -2.31 12.21 -3.38
C PHE A 110 -1.05 11.49 -3.89
N LEU A 111 -0.03 11.33 -3.03
CA LEU A 111 1.28 10.80 -3.43
C LEU A 111 1.28 9.29 -3.66
N TYR A 112 0.49 8.55 -2.87
CA TYR A 112 0.59 7.09 -2.80
C TYR A 112 -0.73 6.34 -2.91
N GLY A 113 -1.87 7.04 -2.99
CA GLY A 113 -3.19 6.41 -3.06
C GLY A 113 -3.76 5.97 -1.71
N ASN A 114 -3.19 6.46 -0.60
CA ASN A 114 -3.68 6.15 0.74
C ASN A 114 -5.08 6.70 0.96
N PHE A 115 -5.93 5.94 1.66
CA PHE A 115 -7.28 6.38 1.93
C PHE A 115 -7.36 7.31 3.13
N THR A 116 -7.85 8.54 2.94
CA THR A 116 -8.21 9.45 4.02
C THR A 116 -9.70 9.38 4.35
N THR A 117 -10.06 9.53 5.62
CA THR A 117 -11.46 9.62 6.06
C THR A 117 -11.99 11.05 6.02
N LEU A 118 -11.14 12.02 5.76
CA LEU A 118 -11.39 13.46 5.83
C LEU A 118 -11.83 13.94 7.24
N THR A 119 -11.72 13.11 8.28
CA THR A 119 -12.11 13.54 9.64
C THR A 119 -11.16 14.55 10.25
N ARG A 120 -9.93 14.61 9.75
CA ARG A 120 -8.91 15.59 10.12
C ARG A 120 -8.65 16.66 9.04
N PHE A 121 -9.38 16.60 7.95
CA PHE A 121 -9.30 17.57 6.86
C PHE A 121 -9.89 18.92 7.27
N THR A 122 -9.28 20.02 6.85
CA THR A 122 -9.67 21.38 7.22
C THR A 122 -9.98 22.24 5.98
N GLU A 123 -10.57 23.41 6.19
CA GLU A 123 -10.79 24.38 5.09
C GLU A 123 -9.47 24.83 4.43
N ALA A 124 -8.41 24.99 5.23
CA ALA A 124 -7.09 25.33 4.70
C ALA A 124 -6.50 24.20 3.83
N ASP A 125 -6.81 22.92 4.17
CA ASP A 125 -6.42 21.79 3.34
C ASP A 125 -7.20 21.74 2.03
N LEU A 126 -8.51 22.02 2.10
CA LEU A 126 -9.35 22.14 0.90
C LEU A 126 -8.80 23.21 -0.03
N GLN A 127 -8.51 24.38 0.51
CA GLN A 127 -7.94 25.48 -0.26
C GLN A 127 -6.64 25.05 -0.95
N ARG A 128 -5.71 24.45 -0.19
CA ARG A 128 -4.44 23.97 -0.72
C ARG A 128 -4.63 22.91 -1.81
N VAL A 129 -5.47 21.91 -1.58
CA VAL A 129 -5.73 20.83 -2.55
C VAL A 129 -6.25 21.41 -3.87
N VAL A 130 -7.14 22.41 -3.80
CA VAL A 130 -7.72 23.04 -4.98
C VAL A 130 -6.71 23.93 -5.69
N GLU A 131 -5.97 24.76 -4.95
CA GLU A 131 -4.97 25.69 -5.51
C GLU A 131 -3.79 24.95 -6.15
N GLU A 132 -3.31 23.89 -5.52
CA GLU A 132 -2.19 23.08 -6.01
C GLU A 132 -2.64 21.95 -6.96
N GLY A 133 -3.96 21.76 -7.16
CA GLY A 133 -4.51 20.76 -8.07
C GLY A 133 -4.18 19.31 -7.66
N LEU A 134 -4.16 19.01 -6.35
CA LEU A 134 -3.77 17.69 -5.83
C LEU A 134 -4.85 16.64 -6.13
N SER A 135 -4.69 15.96 -7.26
CA SER A 135 -5.63 14.99 -7.81
C SER A 135 -4.87 13.82 -8.46
N PRO A 136 -5.32 12.55 -8.32
CA PRO A 136 -6.50 12.11 -7.58
C PRO A 136 -6.30 12.05 -6.06
N LEU A 137 -7.41 12.01 -5.31
CA LEU A 137 -7.45 11.65 -3.90
C LEU A 137 -8.26 10.37 -3.69
N TYR A 138 -8.01 9.68 -2.59
CA TYR A 138 -8.67 8.45 -2.20
C TYR A 138 -9.36 8.62 -0.84
N VAL A 139 -10.68 8.39 -0.79
CA VAL A 139 -11.51 8.70 0.38
C VAL A 139 -12.27 7.48 0.87
N SER A 140 -12.09 7.15 2.15
CA SER A 140 -12.90 6.16 2.87
C SER A 140 -14.29 6.74 3.17
N ILE A 141 -15.30 6.21 2.47
CA ILE A 141 -16.71 6.65 2.61
C ILE A 141 -17.42 5.82 3.68
N HIS A 142 -17.43 4.51 3.52
CA HIS A 142 -18.07 3.46 4.33
C HIS A 142 -19.60 3.57 4.41
N SER A 143 -20.16 4.76 4.59
CA SER A 143 -21.59 5.07 4.54
C SER A 143 -21.81 6.54 4.20
N THR A 144 -22.88 6.84 3.45
CA THR A 144 -23.37 8.21 3.22
C THR A 144 -24.32 8.67 4.33
N ASN A 145 -24.84 7.73 5.14
CA ASN A 145 -25.62 8.09 6.33
C ASN A 145 -24.66 8.65 7.41
N PRO A 146 -24.88 9.92 7.87
CA PRO A 146 -23.97 10.59 8.80
C PRO A 146 -23.83 9.87 10.15
N ASP A 147 -24.94 9.38 10.69
CA ASP A 147 -24.97 8.76 12.02
C ASP A 147 -24.25 7.40 11.97
N LEU A 148 -24.56 6.57 10.97
CA LEU A 148 -23.90 5.30 10.77
C LEU A 148 -22.40 5.48 10.53
N ARG A 149 -22.01 6.47 9.73
CA ARG A 149 -20.61 6.75 9.47
C ARG A 149 -19.86 7.20 10.73
N ALA A 150 -20.46 8.07 11.55
CA ALA A 150 -19.89 8.48 12.83
C ALA A 150 -19.75 7.30 13.81
N GLU A 151 -20.73 6.39 13.82
CA GLU A 151 -20.69 5.15 14.60
C GLU A 151 -19.53 4.25 14.14
N MET A 152 -19.46 3.93 12.84
CA MET A 152 -18.42 3.06 12.28
C MET A 152 -17.00 3.58 12.52
N LEU A 153 -16.79 4.89 12.40
CA LEU A 153 -15.51 5.55 12.65
C LEU A 153 -15.24 5.77 14.15
N ARG A 154 -16.23 5.56 15.02
CA ARG A 154 -16.20 5.96 16.44
C ARG A 154 -15.66 7.39 16.62
N ASN A 155 -16.09 8.28 15.72
CA ASN A 155 -15.67 9.67 15.66
C ASN A 155 -16.83 10.55 15.16
N LYS A 156 -17.29 11.49 16.01
CA LYS A 156 -18.38 12.40 15.69
C LYS A 156 -18.14 13.24 14.42
N ARG A 157 -16.87 13.54 14.09
CA ARG A 157 -16.53 14.24 12.85
C ARG A 157 -16.86 13.42 11.60
N GLY A 158 -16.96 12.10 11.73
CA GLY A 158 -17.43 11.22 10.65
C GLY A 158 -18.76 11.64 10.06
N ALA A 159 -19.70 12.15 10.89
CA ALA A 159 -21.01 12.60 10.44
C ALA A 159 -20.97 13.77 9.43
N THR A 160 -19.94 14.61 9.51
CA THR A 160 -19.88 15.85 8.71
C THR A 160 -18.72 15.94 7.74
N SER A 161 -17.73 15.04 7.84
CA SER A 161 -16.48 15.15 7.06
C SER A 161 -16.69 14.94 5.56
N LEU A 162 -17.74 14.23 5.12
CA LEU A 162 -18.06 14.08 3.70
C LEU A 162 -18.50 15.38 3.00
N ARG A 163 -18.75 16.46 3.76
CA ARG A 163 -18.90 17.80 3.15
C ARG A 163 -17.66 18.21 2.37
N PHE A 164 -16.47 17.81 2.84
CA PHE A 164 -15.22 18.05 2.13
C PHE A 164 -15.12 17.22 0.85
N LEU A 165 -15.61 15.98 0.85
CA LEU A 165 -15.71 15.18 -0.37
C LEU A 165 -16.54 15.92 -1.44
N LYS A 166 -17.70 16.44 -1.06
CA LYS A 166 -18.53 17.22 -1.97
C LYS A 166 -17.81 18.45 -2.49
N ALA A 167 -17.16 19.21 -1.59
CA ALA A 167 -16.39 20.40 -1.97
C ALA A 167 -15.23 20.08 -2.92
N LEU A 168 -14.48 19.01 -2.68
CA LEU A 168 -13.41 18.53 -3.57
C LEU A 168 -13.96 18.23 -4.97
N LEU A 169 -15.03 17.45 -5.06
CA LEU A 169 -15.69 17.10 -6.32
C LEU A 169 -16.25 18.32 -7.07
N ASP A 170 -16.80 19.29 -6.35
CA ASP A 170 -17.34 20.52 -6.93
C ASP A 170 -16.23 21.44 -7.47
N ASN A 171 -15.02 21.36 -6.91
CA ASN A 171 -13.82 22.04 -7.42
C ASN A 171 -13.02 21.22 -8.46
N GLY A 172 -13.58 20.12 -8.97
CA GLY A 172 -12.98 19.36 -10.08
C GLY A 172 -11.85 18.41 -9.66
N ILE A 173 -11.66 18.17 -8.37
CA ILE A 173 -10.69 17.16 -7.89
C ILE A 173 -11.24 15.77 -8.18
N THR A 174 -10.44 14.94 -8.82
CA THR A 174 -10.75 13.52 -9.03
C THR A 174 -10.65 12.78 -7.69
N VAL A 175 -11.71 12.08 -7.30
CA VAL A 175 -11.70 11.31 -6.05
C VAL A 175 -12.18 9.89 -6.29
N HIS A 176 -11.44 8.92 -5.75
CA HIS A 176 -11.83 7.51 -5.66
C HIS A 176 -12.34 7.21 -4.25
N GLY A 177 -13.50 6.55 -4.16
CA GLY A 177 -14.10 6.18 -2.88
C GLY A 177 -13.84 4.72 -2.50
N GLN A 178 -13.92 4.42 -1.20
CA GLN A 178 -13.88 3.05 -0.68
C GLN A 178 -14.99 2.84 0.36
N ILE A 179 -15.61 1.69 0.30
CA ILE A 179 -16.57 1.19 1.30
C ILE A 179 -16.02 -0.16 1.81
N VAL A 180 -15.54 -0.18 3.06
CA VAL A 180 -15.33 -1.46 3.75
C VAL A 180 -16.70 -1.95 4.18
N VAL A 181 -17.13 -3.07 3.63
CA VAL A 181 -18.44 -3.65 3.95
C VAL A 181 -18.29 -4.56 5.17
N CYS A 182 -18.97 -4.21 6.25
CA CYS A 182 -18.93 -4.91 7.53
C CYS A 182 -20.27 -5.64 7.74
N PRO A 183 -20.27 -6.98 7.80
CA PRO A 183 -21.49 -7.77 7.98
C PRO A 183 -22.31 -7.37 9.21
N GLY A 184 -23.61 -7.10 9.01
CA GLY A 184 -24.54 -6.67 10.04
C GLY A 184 -24.38 -5.21 10.47
N VAL A 185 -23.50 -4.41 9.81
CA VAL A 185 -23.26 -3.00 10.14
C VAL A 185 -23.68 -2.08 9.01
N ASN A 186 -23.01 -2.13 7.85
CA ASN A 186 -23.28 -1.30 6.68
C ASN A 186 -23.51 -2.14 5.41
N ASP A 187 -23.82 -3.41 5.54
CA ASP A 187 -24.24 -4.33 4.48
C ASP A 187 -25.76 -4.29 4.23
N GLY A 188 -26.26 -5.16 3.36
CA GLY A 188 -27.67 -5.27 3.05
C GLY A 188 -28.29 -3.94 2.57
N GLU A 189 -29.44 -3.58 3.12
CA GLU A 189 -30.15 -2.35 2.79
C GLU A 189 -29.31 -1.10 3.02
N ARG A 190 -28.49 -1.06 4.07
CA ARG A 190 -27.59 0.07 4.38
C ARG A 190 -26.49 0.26 3.32
N PHE A 191 -26.04 -0.83 2.71
CA PHE A 191 -25.11 -0.75 1.58
C PHE A 191 -25.81 -0.12 0.36
N GLU A 192 -27.05 -0.52 0.06
CA GLU A 192 -27.82 0.06 -1.03
C GLU A 192 -28.18 1.52 -0.77
N GLU A 193 -28.55 1.90 0.46
CA GLU A 193 -28.73 3.29 0.87
C GLU A 193 -27.47 4.12 0.62
N THR A 194 -26.30 3.56 0.92
CA THR A 194 -25.02 4.21 0.66
C THR A 194 -24.80 4.43 -0.83
N LEU A 195 -25.11 3.44 -1.68
CA LEU A 195 -24.97 3.56 -3.13
C LEU A 195 -25.97 4.56 -3.72
N ALA A 196 -27.19 4.62 -3.19
CA ALA A 196 -28.17 5.65 -3.54
C ALA A 196 -27.66 7.05 -3.17
N GLY A 197 -27.16 7.24 -1.95
CA GLY A 197 -26.56 8.49 -1.50
C GLY A 197 -25.34 8.91 -2.34
N ILE A 198 -24.53 7.95 -2.81
CA ILE A 198 -23.44 8.25 -3.75
C ILE A 198 -24.00 8.78 -5.07
N LEU A 199 -25.06 8.18 -5.61
CA LEU A 199 -25.67 8.64 -6.84
C LEU A 199 -26.25 10.04 -6.71
N GLU A 200 -26.87 10.35 -5.58
CA GLU A 200 -27.57 11.62 -5.33
C GLU A 200 -26.60 12.76 -4.99
N GLU A 201 -25.64 12.52 -4.09
CA GLU A 201 -24.81 13.56 -3.52
C GLU A 201 -23.41 13.64 -4.13
N TYR A 202 -22.86 12.50 -4.59
CA TYR A 202 -21.48 12.38 -5.06
C TYR A 202 -21.33 11.77 -6.48
N PRO A 203 -22.19 12.12 -7.47
CA PRO A 203 -22.18 11.51 -8.80
C PRO A 203 -20.89 11.79 -9.59
N LYS A 204 -20.09 12.76 -9.15
CA LYS A 204 -18.81 13.14 -9.76
C LYS A 204 -17.64 12.26 -9.28
N LEU A 205 -17.80 11.38 -8.30
CA LEU A 205 -16.76 10.42 -7.92
C LEU A 205 -16.22 9.68 -9.14
N ALA A 206 -14.93 9.44 -9.20
CA ALA A 206 -14.31 8.71 -10.31
C ALA A 206 -14.69 7.23 -10.26
N SER A 207 -14.59 6.61 -9.11
CA SER A 207 -15.01 5.22 -8.85
C SER A 207 -15.19 4.99 -7.35
N VAL A 208 -15.85 3.91 -6.98
CA VAL A 208 -15.99 3.44 -5.60
C VAL A 208 -15.64 1.95 -5.54
N ALA A 209 -14.82 1.56 -4.57
CA ALA A 209 -14.50 0.17 -4.27
C ALA A 209 -15.38 -0.33 -3.12
N ALA A 210 -16.06 -1.46 -3.29
CA ALA A 210 -16.62 -2.24 -2.21
C ALA A 210 -15.62 -3.35 -1.85
N VAL A 211 -15.05 -3.27 -0.65
CA VAL A 211 -14.05 -4.23 -0.17
C VAL A 211 -14.57 -4.99 1.05
N PRO A 212 -14.25 -6.28 1.20
CA PRO A 212 -14.68 -7.04 2.37
C PRO A 212 -13.96 -6.59 3.62
N LEU A 213 -14.62 -6.79 4.76
CA LEU A 213 -13.99 -6.66 6.06
C LEU A 213 -12.93 -7.75 6.26
N GLY A 214 -11.71 -7.36 6.60
CA GLY A 214 -10.70 -8.29 7.06
C GLY A 214 -10.72 -8.48 8.56
N VAL A 215 -10.69 -9.73 8.92
CA VAL A 215 -10.71 -10.17 10.31
C VAL A 215 -9.53 -11.08 10.55
N SER A 216 -8.63 -10.69 11.45
CA SER A 216 -7.58 -11.56 11.94
C SER A 216 -7.99 -12.24 13.25
N ARG A 217 -7.25 -13.30 13.63
CA ARG A 217 -7.45 -13.95 14.94
C ARG A 217 -7.17 -13.04 16.16
N TYR A 218 -6.59 -11.87 15.92
CA TYR A 218 -6.25 -10.90 16.96
C TYR A 218 -7.31 -9.82 17.14
N THR A 219 -8.43 -9.88 16.38
CA THR A 219 -9.52 -8.92 16.59
C THR A 219 -10.11 -9.06 17.98
N THR A 220 -10.39 -7.93 18.60
CA THR A 220 -11.10 -7.84 19.89
C THR A 220 -12.53 -7.35 19.73
N GLU A 221 -12.93 -7.05 18.51
CA GLU A 221 -14.26 -6.51 18.19
C GLU A 221 -15.24 -7.66 17.88
N GLU A 222 -16.10 -7.98 18.84
CA GLU A 222 -16.98 -9.15 18.78
C GLU A 222 -17.95 -9.15 17.61
N ARG A 223 -18.39 -7.98 17.14
CA ARG A 223 -19.31 -7.88 16.00
C ARG A 223 -18.62 -7.94 14.64
N MET A 224 -17.28 -7.86 14.61
CA MET A 224 -16.51 -7.95 13.37
C MET A 224 -16.24 -9.41 13.03
N ARG A 225 -16.84 -9.88 11.96
CA ARG A 225 -16.72 -11.27 11.48
C ARG A 225 -16.57 -11.31 9.95
N PRO A 226 -16.02 -12.39 9.41
CA PRO A 226 -16.05 -12.62 7.97
C PRO A 226 -17.49 -12.69 7.43
N HIS A 227 -17.65 -12.38 6.16
CA HIS A 227 -18.93 -12.54 5.46
C HIS A 227 -19.32 -14.01 5.35
N THR A 228 -20.61 -14.28 5.44
CA THR A 228 -21.18 -15.56 5.01
C THR A 228 -21.27 -15.61 3.47
N LYS A 229 -21.45 -16.82 2.92
CA LYS A 229 -21.60 -16.96 1.48
C LYS A 229 -22.80 -16.17 0.92
N ASP A 230 -23.93 -16.20 1.62
CA ASP A 230 -25.15 -15.49 1.19
C ASP A 230 -24.94 -13.96 1.19
N GLU A 231 -24.23 -13.42 2.19
CA GLU A 231 -23.86 -12.01 2.25
C GLU A 231 -22.92 -11.61 1.08
N ILE A 232 -21.96 -12.48 0.75
CA ILE A 232 -21.05 -12.26 -0.39
C ILE A 232 -21.84 -12.26 -1.70
N ASP A 233 -22.71 -13.24 -1.90
CA ASP A 233 -23.55 -13.34 -3.09
C ASP A 233 -24.46 -12.11 -3.22
N TYR A 234 -25.07 -11.66 -2.12
CA TYR A 234 -25.88 -10.44 -2.08
C TYR A 234 -25.07 -9.18 -2.49
N ILE A 235 -23.86 -9.00 -1.94
CA ILE A 235 -23.01 -7.85 -2.28
C ILE A 235 -22.67 -7.84 -3.78
N LEU A 236 -22.30 -8.99 -4.34
CA LEU A 236 -21.98 -9.10 -5.77
C LEU A 236 -23.20 -8.77 -6.64
N ASP A 237 -24.39 -9.26 -6.27
CA ASP A 237 -25.62 -9.00 -7.00
C ASP A 237 -26.03 -7.51 -6.88
N ALA A 238 -25.91 -6.91 -5.69
CA ALA A 238 -26.15 -5.49 -5.46
C ALA A 238 -25.19 -4.62 -6.27
N VAL A 239 -23.87 -4.94 -6.27
CA VAL A 239 -22.89 -4.22 -7.08
C VAL A 239 -23.23 -4.31 -8.57
N GLN A 240 -23.60 -5.49 -9.07
CA GLN A 240 -23.98 -5.67 -10.47
C GLN A 240 -25.23 -4.88 -10.83
N TYR A 241 -26.26 -4.88 -9.97
CA TYR A 241 -27.47 -4.10 -10.14
C TYR A 241 -27.16 -2.59 -10.17
N TRP A 242 -26.45 -2.07 -9.17
CA TRP A 242 -26.11 -0.67 -9.07
C TRP A 242 -25.19 -0.18 -10.19
N GLN A 243 -24.30 -1.02 -10.71
CA GLN A 243 -23.53 -0.69 -11.92
C GLN A 243 -24.45 -0.38 -13.10
N GLN A 244 -25.57 -1.10 -13.27
CA GLN A 244 -26.52 -0.81 -14.34
C GLN A 244 -27.27 0.51 -14.07
N VAL A 245 -27.64 0.78 -12.80
CA VAL A 245 -28.27 2.04 -12.40
C VAL A 245 -27.33 3.22 -12.70
N PHE A 246 -26.07 3.15 -12.24
CA PHE A 246 -25.07 4.19 -12.49
C PHE A 246 -24.81 4.37 -13.99
N LYS A 247 -24.65 3.29 -14.75
CA LYS A 247 -24.45 3.37 -16.23
C LYS A 247 -25.62 4.05 -16.94
N LYS A 248 -26.85 3.75 -16.53
CA LYS A 248 -28.04 4.36 -17.09
C LYS A 248 -28.09 5.86 -16.80
N THR A 249 -27.75 6.25 -15.55
CA THR A 249 -27.92 7.61 -15.04
C THR A 249 -26.73 8.51 -15.38
N ILE A 250 -25.50 8.06 -15.10
CA ILE A 250 -24.28 8.88 -15.20
C ILE A 250 -23.25 8.34 -16.19
N LYS A 251 -23.59 7.31 -16.97
CA LYS A 251 -22.79 6.73 -18.07
C LYS A 251 -21.49 6.06 -17.65
N LYS A 252 -21.29 5.72 -16.38
CA LYS A 252 -20.16 4.93 -15.85
C LYS A 252 -20.64 3.90 -14.83
N ARG A 253 -19.83 2.87 -14.56
CA ARG A 253 -20.22 1.82 -13.59
C ARG A 253 -20.15 2.29 -12.14
N MET A 254 -19.29 3.23 -11.82
CA MET A 254 -19.10 3.83 -10.51
C MET A 254 -18.59 2.86 -9.44
N ILE A 255 -19.31 1.77 -9.14
CA ILE A 255 -19.04 0.83 -8.05
C ILE A 255 -18.42 -0.46 -8.56
N PHE A 256 -17.40 -0.98 -7.86
CA PHE A 256 -16.71 -2.22 -8.18
C PHE A 256 -16.49 -3.04 -6.90
N ALA A 257 -16.73 -4.35 -6.99
CA ALA A 257 -16.42 -5.26 -5.91
C ALA A 257 -14.96 -5.75 -5.99
N ALA A 258 -14.31 -5.92 -4.84
CA ALA A 258 -12.98 -6.49 -4.76
C ALA A 258 -12.96 -7.93 -5.29
N ASP A 259 -11.83 -8.33 -5.87
CA ASP A 259 -11.62 -9.67 -6.43
C ASP A 259 -11.85 -10.78 -5.39
N GLU A 260 -11.60 -10.49 -4.12
CA GLU A 260 -11.85 -11.39 -3.00
C GLU A 260 -13.31 -11.86 -2.96
N TYR A 261 -14.29 -11.00 -3.22
CA TYR A 261 -15.70 -11.40 -3.28
C TYR A 261 -15.95 -12.44 -4.36
N TYR A 262 -15.36 -12.29 -5.55
CA TYR A 262 -15.48 -13.27 -6.65
C TYR A 262 -14.80 -14.59 -6.29
N ILE A 263 -13.64 -14.53 -5.63
CA ILE A 263 -12.93 -15.71 -5.14
C ILE A 263 -13.78 -16.47 -4.11
N LEU A 264 -14.32 -15.78 -3.12
CA LEU A 264 -15.11 -16.39 -2.05
C LEU A 264 -16.46 -16.93 -2.54
N ALA A 265 -17.12 -16.23 -3.47
CA ALA A 265 -18.35 -16.68 -4.11
C ALA A 265 -18.13 -17.82 -5.11
N ASN A 266 -16.89 -18.10 -5.49
CA ASN A 266 -16.55 -18.96 -6.62
C ASN A 266 -17.24 -18.53 -7.93
N ARG A 267 -17.31 -17.20 -8.15
CA ARG A 267 -17.84 -16.58 -9.38
C ARG A 267 -16.68 -16.17 -10.30
N PRO A 268 -16.89 -16.17 -11.64
CA PRO A 268 -15.85 -15.71 -12.56
C PRO A 268 -15.57 -14.22 -12.39
N PHE A 269 -14.30 -13.82 -12.57
CA PHE A 269 -13.93 -12.41 -12.58
C PHE A 269 -14.55 -11.69 -13.79
N PRO A 270 -15.00 -10.42 -13.62
CA PRO A 270 -15.44 -9.60 -14.74
C PRO A 270 -14.38 -9.50 -15.83
N GLN A 271 -14.82 -9.17 -17.06
CA GLN A 271 -13.89 -8.95 -18.15
C GLN A 271 -13.16 -7.61 -18.00
N ALA A 272 -11.94 -7.48 -18.54
CA ALA A 272 -11.12 -6.27 -18.43
C ALA A 272 -11.87 -4.96 -18.75
N ARG A 273 -12.71 -4.98 -19.81
CA ARG A 273 -13.56 -3.83 -20.20
C ARG A 273 -14.58 -3.40 -19.13
N GLU A 274 -14.90 -4.27 -18.18
CA GLU A 274 -15.89 -4.00 -17.15
C GLU A 274 -15.31 -3.24 -15.97
N TYR A 275 -13.99 -3.21 -15.85
CA TYR A 275 -13.28 -2.43 -14.82
C TYR A 275 -13.00 -0.98 -15.24
N GLU A 276 -13.41 -0.55 -16.45
CA GLU A 276 -13.29 0.83 -16.93
C GLU A 276 -11.89 1.45 -16.77
N GLY A 277 -10.84 0.66 -17.07
CA GLY A 277 -9.44 1.09 -16.96
C GLY A 277 -8.75 0.74 -15.67
N PHE A 278 -9.34 -0.07 -14.80
CA PHE A 278 -8.77 -0.53 -13.53
C PHE A 278 -8.39 0.61 -12.57
N PRO A 279 -9.34 1.50 -12.22
CA PRO A 279 -9.04 2.72 -11.48
C PRO A 279 -8.63 2.49 -10.02
N GLN A 280 -8.80 1.29 -9.48
CA GLN A 280 -8.52 0.94 -8.08
C GLN A 280 -7.85 -0.44 -7.94
N LEU A 281 -6.84 -0.72 -8.76
CA LEU A 281 -6.05 -1.96 -8.65
C LEU A 281 -5.51 -2.17 -7.23
N GLU A 282 -5.01 -1.10 -6.60
CA GLU A 282 -4.44 -1.10 -5.26
C GLU A 282 -5.43 -1.53 -4.18
N ASN A 283 -6.73 -1.44 -4.45
CA ASN A 283 -7.82 -1.97 -3.62
C ASN A 283 -8.23 -3.40 -3.95
N GLY A 284 -7.44 -4.13 -4.73
CA GLY A 284 -7.80 -5.47 -5.18
C GLY A 284 -8.96 -5.50 -6.16
N ILE A 285 -9.18 -4.41 -6.92
CA ILE A 285 -10.24 -4.33 -7.93
C ILE A 285 -9.68 -4.67 -9.31
N GLY A 286 -9.93 -5.89 -9.77
CA GLY A 286 -9.51 -6.35 -11.09
C GLY A 286 -8.05 -6.79 -11.19
N MET A 287 -7.34 -6.91 -10.08
CA MET A 287 -5.96 -7.41 -10.06
C MET A 287 -5.86 -8.83 -10.60
N ALA A 288 -6.79 -9.70 -10.20
CA ALA A 288 -6.85 -11.07 -10.70
C ALA A 288 -7.03 -11.10 -12.22
N ARG A 289 -7.96 -10.30 -12.76
CA ARG A 289 -8.16 -10.18 -14.20
C ARG A 289 -6.93 -9.62 -14.91
N ALA A 290 -6.33 -8.56 -14.40
CA ALA A 290 -5.12 -7.97 -14.97
C ALA A 290 -3.95 -8.97 -14.98
N PHE A 291 -3.77 -9.74 -13.91
CA PHE A 291 -2.78 -10.81 -13.82
C PHE A 291 -3.03 -11.92 -14.85
N ILE A 292 -4.26 -12.45 -14.91
CA ILE A 292 -4.65 -13.52 -15.83
C ILE A 292 -4.44 -13.09 -17.28
N ASP A 293 -4.89 -11.89 -17.63
CA ASP A 293 -4.79 -11.38 -19.00
C ASP A 293 -3.33 -11.09 -19.39
N SER A 294 -2.51 -10.55 -18.47
CA SER A 294 -1.07 -10.32 -18.72
C SER A 294 -0.31 -11.65 -18.86
N PHE A 295 -0.64 -12.65 -18.08
CA PHE A 295 -0.08 -13.99 -18.21
C PHE A 295 -0.45 -14.61 -19.58
N ARG A 296 -1.72 -14.58 -19.96
CA ARG A 296 -2.20 -15.18 -21.22
C ARG A 296 -1.64 -14.50 -22.47
N THR A 297 -1.49 -13.19 -22.43
CA THR A 297 -1.00 -12.42 -23.58
C THR A 297 0.51 -12.24 -23.60
N GLY A 298 1.20 -12.44 -22.48
CA GLY A 298 2.62 -12.11 -22.30
C GLY A 298 2.89 -10.60 -22.34
N LYS A 299 1.85 -9.77 -22.18
CA LYS A 299 1.94 -8.31 -22.21
C LYS A 299 1.23 -7.69 -21.02
N ARG A 300 1.87 -6.72 -20.39
CA ARG A 300 1.25 -5.92 -19.35
C ARG A 300 0.30 -4.90 -19.99
N HIS A 301 -0.98 -5.01 -19.67
CA HIS A 301 -2.03 -4.13 -20.21
C HIS A 301 -2.37 -2.98 -19.26
N VAL A 302 -2.01 -3.11 -18.01
CA VAL A 302 -2.23 -2.10 -16.96
C VAL A 302 -0.88 -1.71 -16.41
N ALA A 303 -0.67 -0.42 -16.14
CA ALA A 303 0.55 0.02 -15.47
C ALA A 303 0.66 -0.75 -14.14
N SER A 304 1.88 -1.20 -13.81
CA SER A 304 2.14 -1.78 -12.49
C SER A 304 1.68 -0.81 -11.42
N VAL A 305 1.17 -1.34 -10.32
CA VAL A 305 0.90 -0.57 -9.11
C VAL A 305 2.15 0.24 -8.79
N ARG A 306 2.01 1.54 -8.63
CA ARG A 306 3.14 2.39 -8.26
C ARG A 306 3.67 1.93 -6.92
N GLY A 307 4.98 1.91 -6.76
CA GLY A 307 5.60 1.65 -5.47
C GLY A 307 4.94 2.56 -4.42
N GLY A 308 4.34 1.97 -3.40
CA GLY A 308 3.60 2.69 -2.38
C GLY A 308 4.52 3.45 -1.44
N PHE A 309 3.93 4.25 -0.58
CA PHE A 309 4.59 5.01 0.48
C PHE A 309 5.59 4.17 1.30
N PHE A 310 5.29 2.92 1.52
CA PHE A 310 6.07 2.00 2.34
C PHE A 310 7.45 1.65 1.78
N GLN A 311 7.60 1.61 0.45
CA GLN A 311 8.92 1.46 -0.17
C GLN A 311 9.83 2.65 0.11
N SER A 312 9.24 3.85 0.20
CA SER A 312 9.97 5.07 0.54
C SER A 312 10.30 5.16 2.03
N VAL A 313 9.52 4.48 2.87
CA VAL A 313 9.55 4.60 4.33
C VAL A 313 10.47 3.58 4.98
N ASP A 314 10.43 2.32 4.55
CA ASP A 314 11.23 1.27 5.17
C ASP A 314 12.73 1.40 4.88
N GLY A 315 13.12 2.13 3.82
CA GLY A 315 14.52 2.47 3.52
C GLY A 315 15.03 3.74 4.19
N ALA A 316 14.20 4.46 4.93
CA ALA A 316 14.62 5.69 5.59
C ALA A 316 15.15 5.43 7.02
N PRO A 317 16.15 6.19 7.49
CA PRO A 317 16.67 6.06 8.85
C PRO A 317 15.57 6.33 9.89
N ASP A 318 15.62 5.65 11.03
CA ASP A 318 14.63 5.68 12.14
C ASP A 318 14.22 7.09 12.63
N TYR A 319 14.98 8.13 12.34
CA TYR A 319 14.69 9.53 12.71
C TYR A 319 14.56 10.48 11.51
N GLY A 320 14.54 9.98 10.30
CA GLY A 320 14.69 10.77 9.08
C GLY A 320 13.42 11.36 8.49
N TYR A 321 12.27 11.16 9.12
CA TYR A 321 10.98 11.55 8.52
C TYR A 321 10.55 12.99 8.81
N ARG A 322 11.39 13.78 9.46
CA ARG A 322 11.11 15.18 9.75
C ARG A 322 12.22 16.05 9.20
N ALA A 323 11.89 17.05 8.39
CA ALA A 323 12.77 18.19 8.24
C ALA A 323 12.88 18.87 9.62
N LYS A 324 14.09 18.97 10.16
CA LYS A 324 14.31 19.76 11.37
C LYS A 324 14.00 21.21 11.04
N ARG A 325 13.04 21.81 11.71
CA ARG A 325 12.76 23.23 11.60
C ARG A 325 13.81 24.01 12.39
N LEU A 326 14.30 25.12 11.81
CA LEU A 326 15.09 26.12 12.54
C LEU A 326 14.30 26.58 13.78
N GLY A 327 14.63 26.10 14.98
CA GLY A 327 13.94 26.39 16.22
C GLY A 327 13.66 25.16 17.09
N GLU A 328 13.61 23.95 16.51
CA GLU A 328 13.50 22.72 17.31
C GLU A 328 14.79 22.40 18.08
N GLU A 329 15.97 22.83 17.57
CA GLU A 329 17.23 22.74 18.30
C GLU A 329 17.26 23.58 19.59
N LYS A 330 16.55 24.71 19.63
CA LYS A 330 16.50 25.56 20.85
C LYS A 330 15.70 24.90 21.98
N ASP A 331 14.74 24.06 21.66
CA ASP A 331 13.94 23.38 22.67
C ASP A 331 14.59 22.08 23.19
N SER A 332 15.37 21.37 22.36
CA SER A 332 16.16 20.21 22.82
C SER A 332 17.31 20.63 23.73
N VAL A 333 18.03 21.70 23.38
CA VAL A 333 19.10 22.26 24.21
C VAL A 333 18.56 22.86 25.51
N ARG A 334 17.34 23.43 25.49
CA ARG A 334 16.68 23.91 26.73
C ARG A 334 16.25 22.79 27.66
N LYS A 335 15.91 21.62 27.14
CA LYS A 335 15.58 20.44 28.00
C LYS A 335 16.85 19.86 28.63
N GLU A 336 17.96 19.81 27.92
CA GLU A 336 19.22 19.29 28.48
C GLU A 336 19.86 20.24 29.51
N THR A 337 19.72 21.55 29.36
CA THR A 337 20.24 22.51 30.34
C THR A 337 19.38 22.68 31.59
N LYS A 338 18.11 22.20 31.58
CA LYS A 338 17.25 22.19 32.78
C LYS A 338 17.40 20.95 33.66
N SER A 339 18.10 19.92 33.22
CA SER A 339 18.31 18.68 33.96
C SER A 339 19.49 18.72 34.95
N CYS A 340 20.24 19.84 35.02
CA CYS A 340 21.44 19.94 35.85
C CYS A 340 21.32 20.91 37.05
N SER A 341 20.14 21.18 37.60
CA SER A 341 20.06 21.85 38.92
C SER A 341 18.74 21.59 39.61
N SER A 342 18.84 20.82 40.66
CA SER A 342 18.15 20.81 41.95
C SER A 342 17.52 19.47 42.34
N SER A 343 18.17 18.88 43.31
CA SER A 343 17.67 17.84 44.19
C SER A 343 16.56 18.39 45.10
N ALA A 344 15.37 17.79 45.10
CA ALA A 344 14.53 17.60 46.29
C ALA A 344 13.23 16.84 45.93
N SER A 345 13.08 15.67 46.58
CA SER A 345 11.88 14.97 47.07
C SER A 345 10.64 14.78 46.19
N GLU A 346 10.30 13.51 46.09
CA GLU A 346 9.12 12.83 45.52
C GLU A 346 7.73 13.41 45.92
N PRO A 347 6.67 13.16 45.10
CA PRO A 347 6.02 11.86 45.11
C PRO A 347 5.66 11.28 43.72
N LYS A 348 5.45 9.98 43.73
CA LYS A 348 5.10 9.07 42.66
C LYS A 348 3.78 9.47 42.00
N ASP A 349 3.85 9.82 40.71
CA ASP A 349 2.73 9.68 39.80
C ASP A 349 3.21 8.92 38.57
N VAL A 350 2.37 8.02 38.10
CA VAL A 350 2.61 7.11 36.96
C VAL A 350 2.67 7.96 35.73
N GLU A 351 3.88 8.26 35.24
CA GLU A 351 4.07 8.84 33.93
C GLU A 351 3.70 7.79 32.87
N GLU A 352 2.59 8.03 32.17
CA GLU A 352 2.34 7.43 30.87
C GLU A 352 3.51 7.81 29.95
N ASP A 353 4.24 6.82 29.51
CA ASP A 353 5.37 6.94 28.59
C ASP A 353 4.91 7.42 27.22
N THR A 354 4.79 8.73 27.06
CA THR A 354 4.44 9.40 25.80
C THR A 354 5.57 9.38 24.77
N SER A 355 6.76 8.87 25.13
CA SER A 355 7.90 8.76 24.21
C SER A 355 7.73 7.65 23.16
N LEU A 356 6.87 6.66 23.40
CA LEU A 356 6.55 5.58 22.46
C LEU A 356 5.60 6.00 21.33
N GLY A 357 4.88 7.11 21.47
CA GLY A 357 3.91 7.58 20.47
C GLY A 357 4.53 8.27 19.24
N GLU A 358 5.73 8.78 19.33
CA GLU A 358 6.30 9.62 18.28
C GLU A 358 7.13 8.84 17.23
N SER A 359 7.65 7.68 17.57
CA SER A 359 8.43 6.84 16.66
C SER A 359 7.59 5.81 15.88
N LEU A 360 6.31 5.65 16.24
CA LEU A 360 5.42 4.64 15.66
C LEU A 360 4.62 5.13 14.45
N ALA A 361 4.85 6.34 13.99
CA ALA A 361 3.92 7.04 13.11
C ALA A 361 4.14 6.80 11.61
N TYR A 362 4.84 5.77 11.13
CA TYR A 362 5.28 5.84 9.74
C TYR A 362 4.98 4.65 8.83
N SER A 363 4.03 3.77 9.14
CA SER A 363 3.91 2.70 8.19
C SER A 363 2.74 1.78 8.25
N CYS A 364 1.57 2.21 8.34
CA CYS A 364 0.46 1.27 8.34
C CYS A 364 -0.61 1.52 7.31
N LEU A 365 -0.25 1.82 6.09
CA LEU A 365 -1.27 2.14 5.11
C LEU A 365 -1.49 1.12 4.02
N GLU A 366 -0.65 0.11 3.97
CA GLU A 366 -0.88 -1.00 3.04
C GLU A 366 -2.07 -1.89 3.44
N HIS A 367 -2.62 -1.74 4.65
CA HIS A 367 -3.54 -2.72 5.20
C HIS A 367 -4.93 -2.22 5.57
N THR A 368 -5.26 -0.95 5.34
CA THR A 368 -6.65 -0.48 5.51
C THR A 368 -7.54 -0.81 4.32
N GLY A 369 -6.94 -1.24 3.22
CA GLY A 369 -7.65 -1.86 2.10
C GLY A 369 -7.38 -3.35 2.16
N ILE A 370 -8.23 -4.09 2.82
CA ILE A 370 -8.21 -5.55 2.78
C ILE A 370 -8.52 -5.95 1.36
N GLY A 371 -7.57 -6.61 0.74
CA GLY A 371 -7.59 -6.94 -0.69
C GLY A 371 -6.51 -6.24 -1.50
N THR A 372 -5.64 -5.43 -0.89
CA THR A 372 -4.46 -4.93 -1.59
C THR A 372 -3.35 -5.96 -1.53
N MET A 373 -3.10 -6.61 -2.64
CA MET A 373 -1.82 -7.25 -2.85
C MET A 373 -0.78 -6.14 -2.95
N ALA A 374 -0.04 -5.90 -1.89
CA ALA A 374 1.08 -4.97 -1.91
C ALA A 374 2.13 -5.49 -2.90
N GLN A 375 2.42 -4.72 -3.93
CA GLN A 375 3.53 -4.98 -4.82
C GLN A 375 4.78 -4.27 -4.32
N VAL A 376 5.78 -5.05 -4.00
CA VAL A 376 7.14 -4.58 -3.72
C VAL A 376 7.97 -4.81 -4.98
N SER A 377 8.40 -3.76 -5.65
CA SER A 377 9.39 -3.88 -6.73
C SER A 377 10.79 -3.91 -6.14
N LEU A 378 11.40 -5.07 -6.12
CA LEU A 378 12.81 -5.20 -5.72
C LEU A 378 13.73 -4.66 -6.83
N THR A 379 14.48 -3.62 -6.50
CA THR A 379 15.67 -3.27 -7.28
C THR A 379 16.72 -4.33 -6.99
N ILE A 380 17.00 -5.19 -7.95
CA ILE A 380 18.02 -6.24 -7.83
C ILE A 380 19.37 -5.56 -7.58
N GLY A 381 19.82 -5.56 -6.35
CA GLY A 381 21.18 -5.20 -5.99
C GLY A 381 22.15 -6.18 -6.66
N LYS A 382 22.99 -5.70 -7.57
CA LYS A 382 24.10 -6.47 -8.15
C LYS A 382 25.04 -6.89 -7.02
N GLY A 383 25.00 -8.14 -6.61
CA GLY A 383 26.05 -8.68 -5.76
C GLY A 383 25.73 -9.89 -4.92
N SER A 384 25.30 -11.01 -5.48
CA SER A 384 25.58 -12.30 -4.84
C SER A 384 26.54 -13.10 -5.68
N LYS A 385 27.68 -13.41 -5.09
CA LYS A 385 28.69 -14.31 -5.69
C LYS A 385 28.04 -15.67 -5.92
N LYS A 386 27.96 -16.08 -7.19
CA LYS A 386 27.65 -17.46 -7.58
C LYS A 386 28.53 -18.44 -6.79
N ARG A 387 27.94 -19.19 -5.88
CA ARG A 387 28.52 -20.45 -5.44
C ARG A 387 28.19 -21.48 -6.52
N ASN A 388 29.20 -21.87 -7.27
CA ASN A 388 29.13 -22.99 -8.20
C ASN A 388 28.85 -24.28 -7.40
N ALA A 389 27.61 -24.70 -7.31
CA ALA A 389 27.27 -26.07 -6.97
C ALA A 389 27.43 -26.90 -8.25
N LYS A 390 28.44 -27.78 -8.26
CA LYS A 390 28.63 -28.79 -9.29
C LYS A 390 27.53 -29.85 -9.18
N GLY A 391 26.74 -30.00 -10.26
CA GLY A 391 26.16 -31.27 -10.65
C GLY A 391 24.95 -31.73 -9.85
N SER A 392 23.78 -31.09 -10.06
CA SER A 392 22.50 -31.78 -10.02
C SER A 392 21.71 -31.31 -11.24
N ASN A 393 21.09 -32.25 -11.98
CA ASN A 393 20.10 -31.91 -13.00
C ASN A 393 19.07 -30.96 -12.37
N PRO A 394 18.74 -29.81 -12.99
CA PRO A 394 17.67 -28.98 -12.46
C PRO A 394 16.42 -29.84 -12.43
N SER A 395 15.79 -29.95 -11.24
CA SER A 395 14.53 -30.67 -11.09
C SER A 395 13.54 -30.12 -12.12
N SER A 396 12.96 -31.00 -12.91
CA SER A 396 11.99 -30.62 -13.95
C SER A 396 10.64 -30.17 -13.36
N PHE A 397 10.46 -30.27 -12.05
CA PHE A 397 9.21 -29.94 -11.37
C PHE A 397 9.29 -28.59 -10.67
N ILE A 398 8.33 -27.72 -10.99
CA ILE A 398 8.20 -26.39 -10.40
C ILE A 398 7.00 -26.40 -9.45
N THR A 399 7.15 -25.81 -8.30
CA THR A 399 6.06 -25.56 -7.35
C THR A 399 5.91 -24.05 -7.16
N LEU A 400 4.80 -23.48 -7.63
CA LEU A 400 4.45 -22.08 -7.38
C LEU A 400 3.85 -21.96 -5.98
N ILE A 401 4.48 -21.16 -5.13
CA ILE A 401 4.00 -20.90 -3.78
C ILE A 401 3.10 -19.67 -3.83
N THR A 402 1.92 -19.77 -3.21
CA THR A 402 0.98 -18.65 -3.12
C THR A 402 0.06 -18.82 -1.91
N SER A 403 -0.85 -17.88 -1.70
CA SER A 403 -1.91 -18.00 -0.70
C SER A 403 -3.11 -18.78 -1.23
N VAL A 404 -4.06 -19.10 -0.35
CA VAL A 404 -5.32 -19.79 -0.72
C VAL A 404 -6.12 -18.98 -1.76
N TYR A 405 -6.13 -17.64 -1.66
CA TYR A 405 -6.80 -16.81 -2.68
C TYR A 405 -6.01 -16.75 -3.98
N GLY A 406 -4.68 -16.68 -3.90
CA GLY A 406 -3.80 -16.66 -5.06
C GLY A 406 -3.85 -17.95 -5.86
N GLU A 407 -4.11 -19.11 -5.23
CA GLU A 407 -4.24 -20.40 -5.91
C GLU A 407 -5.31 -20.37 -7.01
N LYS A 408 -6.50 -19.81 -6.71
CA LYS A 408 -7.59 -19.73 -7.69
C LYS A 408 -7.22 -18.87 -8.90
N VAL A 409 -6.52 -17.77 -8.66
CA VAL A 409 -6.05 -16.87 -9.72
C VAL A 409 -5.00 -17.56 -10.58
N LEU A 410 -4.02 -18.24 -9.95
CA LEU A 410 -2.99 -19.00 -10.66
C LEU A 410 -3.58 -20.14 -11.46
N GLN A 411 -4.48 -20.94 -10.88
CA GLN A 411 -5.16 -22.06 -11.58
C GLN A 411 -5.84 -21.58 -12.87
N GLU A 412 -6.57 -20.44 -12.82
CA GLU A 412 -7.19 -19.87 -14.03
C GLU A 412 -6.16 -19.36 -15.03
N ALA A 413 -5.08 -18.70 -14.55
CA ALA A 413 -4.07 -18.12 -15.42
C ALA A 413 -3.27 -19.18 -16.19
N ILE A 414 -2.79 -20.23 -15.48
CA ILE A 414 -1.83 -21.21 -16.01
C ILE A 414 -2.52 -22.43 -16.67
N SER A 415 -3.86 -22.51 -16.65
CA SER A 415 -4.63 -23.71 -17.08
C SER A 415 -4.24 -24.21 -18.47
N ASP A 416 -3.98 -23.30 -19.39
CA ASP A 416 -3.66 -23.59 -20.78
C ASP A 416 -2.14 -23.60 -21.09
N HIS A 417 -1.29 -23.36 -20.08
CA HIS A 417 0.16 -23.30 -20.30
C HIS A 417 0.76 -24.71 -20.47
N GLU A 418 1.79 -24.84 -21.31
CA GLU A 418 2.41 -26.15 -21.63
C GLU A 418 3.05 -26.82 -20.41
N THR A 419 3.61 -26.06 -19.45
CA THR A 419 4.15 -26.63 -18.20
C THR A 419 3.06 -27.35 -17.39
N THR A 420 1.86 -26.77 -17.33
CA THR A 420 0.69 -27.35 -16.66
C THR A 420 0.21 -28.60 -17.39
N LYS A 421 0.02 -28.52 -18.72
CA LYS A 421 -0.44 -29.66 -19.54
C LYS A 421 0.50 -30.86 -19.49
N ARG A 422 1.78 -30.63 -19.32
CA ARG A 422 2.80 -31.69 -19.20
C ARG A 422 3.01 -32.19 -17.76
N GLY A 423 2.34 -31.59 -16.78
CA GLY A 423 2.45 -31.99 -15.37
C GLY A 423 3.78 -31.61 -14.70
N TYR A 424 4.47 -30.57 -15.20
CA TYR A 424 5.71 -30.06 -14.62
C TYR A 424 5.50 -28.94 -13.60
N LEU A 425 4.25 -28.55 -13.36
CA LEU A 425 3.91 -27.40 -12.54
C LEU A 425 2.84 -27.78 -11.51
N ASP A 426 3.15 -27.55 -10.24
CA ASP A 426 2.23 -27.67 -9.11
C ASP A 426 2.02 -26.28 -8.47
N ILE A 427 0.92 -26.12 -7.74
CA ILE A 427 0.69 -24.95 -6.90
C ILE A 427 0.66 -25.42 -5.44
N LEU A 428 1.39 -24.73 -4.59
CA LEU A 428 1.35 -24.88 -3.13
C LEU A 428 0.62 -23.66 -2.54
N ALA A 429 -0.63 -23.85 -2.18
CA ALA A 429 -1.39 -22.85 -1.45
C ALA A 429 -1.04 -22.91 0.03
N VAL A 430 -0.55 -21.80 0.55
CA VAL A 430 -0.15 -21.65 1.96
C VAL A 430 -1.28 -20.97 2.71
N ASP A 431 -1.71 -21.58 3.80
CA ASP A 431 -2.70 -21.00 4.70
C ASP A 431 -2.04 -19.98 5.63
N ASN A 432 -2.63 -18.81 5.76
CA ASN A 432 -2.15 -17.78 6.66
C ASN A 432 -2.62 -18.08 8.09
N LYS A 433 -1.88 -18.88 8.81
CA LYS A 433 -2.15 -19.23 10.21
C LYS A 433 -1.73 -18.12 11.16
N PHE A 434 -0.74 -17.33 10.77
CA PHE A 434 -0.23 -16.25 11.60
C PHE A 434 -1.29 -15.19 11.90
N PHE A 435 -1.96 -14.69 10.88
CA PHE A 435 -3.07 -13.76 11.07
C PHE A 435 -4.42 -14.48 11.27
N GLY A 436 -4.62 -15.62 10.64
CA GLY A 436 -5.88 -16.35 10.67
C GLY A 436 -7.05 -15.59 10.03
N GLY A 437 -8.28 -15.96 10.38
CA GLY A 437 -9.49 -15.30 9.88
C GLY A 437 -9.64 -15.41 8.36
N ASN A 438 -9.90 -14.29 7.68
CA ASN A 438 -10.01 -14.25 6.21
C ASN A 438 -8.84 -13.50 5.53
N THR A 439 -7.64 -13.56 6.12
CA THR A 439 -6.45 -12.85 5.63
C THR A 439 -5.61 -13.67 4.64
N SER A 440 -6.26 -14.42 3.75
CA SER A 440 -5.62 -15.42 2.88
C SER A 440 -5.05 -14.83 1.58
N VAL A 441 -4.39 -13.67 1.63
CA VAL A 441 -3.71 -13.02 0.50
C VAL A 441 -2.20 -13.24 0.54
N ALA A 442 -1.56 -13.32 -0.63
CA ALA A 442 -0.12 -13.65 -0.72
C ALA A 442 0.78 -12.63 0.00
N GLY A 443 0.47 -11.34 -0.08
CA GLY A 443 1.24 -10.28 0.57
C GLY A 443 1.21 -10.29 2.11
N LEU A 444 0.32 -11.08 2.72
CA LEU A 444 0.24 -11.25 4.18
C LEU A 444 0.84 -12.58 4.68
N LEU A 445 1.41 -13.41 3.79
CA LEU A 445 2.12 -14.62 4.20
C LEU A 445 3.36 -14.26 5.02
N THR A 446 3.55 -14.95 6.14
CA THR A 446 4.73 -14.79 6.99
C THR A 446 5.79 -15.84 6.67
N GLY A 447 7.03 -15.58 7.06
CA GLY A 447 8.10 -16.58 6.97
C GLY A 447 7.79 -17.84 7.77
N GLU A 448 7.12 -17.69 8.93
CA GLU A 448 6.69 -18.81 9.78
C GLU A 448 5.68 -19.73 9.06
N ASP A 449 4.64 -19.15 8.43
CA ASP A 449 3.64 -19.91 7.66
C ASP A 449 4.28 -20.64 6.49
N LEU A 450 5.19 -19.96 5.77
CA LEU A 450 5.94 -20.55 4.66
C LEU A 450 6.88 -21.66 5.13
N ALA A 451 7.63 -21.44 6.22
CA ALA A 451 8.54 -22.45 6.77
C ALA A 451 7.78 -23.70 7.23
N GLU A 452 6.58 -23.54 7.80
CA GLU A 452 5.73 -24.69 8.16
C GLU A 452 5.29 -25.46 6.91
N ALA A 453 4.77 -24.74 5.89
CA ALA A 453 4.28 -25.36 4.66
C ALA A 453 5.38 -26.05 3.84
N LEU A 454 6.59 -25.54 3.88
CA LEU A 454 7.75 -26.08 3.14
C LEU A 454 8.49 -27.19 3.88
N ARG A 455 8.15 -27.45 5.15
CA ARG A 455 8.85 -28.45 5.97
C ARG A 455 8.63 -29.87 5.46
N GLY A 456 9.71 -30.56 5.17
CA GLY A 456 9.70 -31.96 4.70
C GLY A 456 9.38 -32.12 3.22
N LEU A 457 9.30 -31.05 2.46
CA LEU A 457 9.20 -31.10 1.01
C LEU A 457 10.55 -31.46 0.38
N ASP A 458 10.49 -31.97 -0.85
CA ASP A 458 11.67 -32.40 -1.59
C ASP A 458 12.57 -31.20 -1.95
N PRO A 459 13.78 -31.07 -1.39
CA PRO A 459 14.67 -29.95 -1.67
C PRO A 459 15.22 -29.93 -3.11
N ALA A 460 15.03 -31.00 -3.88
CA ALA A 460 15.42 -31.05 -5.29
C ALA A 460 14.41 -30.36 -6.22
N ARG A 461 13.20 -30.04 -5.74
CA ARG A 461 12.20 -29.27 -6.50
C ARG A 461 12.56 -27.78 -6.54
N ARG A 462 12.10 -27.11 -7.60
CA ARG A 462 12.17 -25.65 -7.70
C ARG A 462 10.93 -25.03 -7.08
N TYR A 463 11.12 -24.23 -6.05
CA TYR A 463 10.06 -23.51 -5.37
C TYR A 463 10.11 -22.03 -5.78
N VAL A 464 8.99 -21.49 -6.24
CA VAL A 464 8.91 -20.13 -6.76
C VAL A 464 7.92 -19.33 -5.92
N LEU A 465 8.39 -18.23 -5.36
CA LEU A 465 7.65 -17.35 -4.47
C LEU A 465 7.46 -15.97 -5.13
N PRO A 466 6.25 -15.37 -5.10
CA PRO A 466 6.05 -14.02 -5.58
C PRO A 466 6.69 -12.99 -4.63
N ASP A 467 7.29 -11.93 -5.19
CA ASP A 467 7.98 -10.89 -4.44
C ASP A 467 7.05 -10.07 -3.52
N VAL A 468 5.74 -10.07 -3.77
CA VAL A 468 4.73 -9.43 -2.91
C VAL A 468 4.76 -9.90 -1.46
N CYS A 469 5.32 -11.09 -1.17
CA CYS A 469 5.49 -11.60 0.19
C CYS A 469 6.61 -10.87 0.96
N LEU A 470 7.44 -10.08 0.28
CA LEU A 470 8.63 -9.48 0.85
C LEU A 470 8.57 -7.96 0.80
N ASN A 471 9.10 -7.34 1.85
CA ASN A 471 9.43 -5.93 1.85
C ASN A 471 10.90 -5.77 2.27
N GLU A 472 11.72 -5.08 1.45
CA GLU A 472 13.17 -4.98 1.63
C GLU A 472 13.87 -6.34 1.87
N GLY A 473 13.35 -7.40 1.25
CA GLY A 473 13.89 -8.74 1.38
C GLY A 473 13.51 -9.49 2.65
N LEU A 474 12.56 -8.96 3.43
CA LEU A 474 12.06 -9.56 4.67
C LEU A 474 10.57 -9.90 4.56
N PHE A 475 10.17 -11.01 5.13
CA PHE A 475 8.76 -11.31 5.39
C PHE A 475 8.18 -10.41 6.50
N LEU A 476 6.86 -10.38 6.66
CA LEU A 476 6.18 -9.54 7.65
C LEU A 476 6.62 -9.79 9.10
N ASP A 477 7.02 -11.00 9.42
CA ASP A 477 7.54 -11.42 10.72
C ASP A 477 9.05 -11.17 10.90
N GLY A 478 9.70 -10.59 9.87
CA GLY A 478 11.12 -10.26 9.87
C GLY A 478 12.04 -11.42 9.47
N MET A 479 11.51 -12.61 9.18
CA MET A 479 12.27 -13.74 8.65
C MET A 479 12.78 -13.43 7.24
N ARG A 480 13.90 -14.03 6.86
CA ARG A 480 14.50 -13.92 5.51
C ARG A 480 14.17 -15.17 4.68
N PRO A 481 14.12 -15.06 3.34
CA PRO A 481 13.94 -16.22 2.46
C PRO A 481 15.00 -17.31 2.65
N GLU A 482 16.23 -16.94 2.99
CA GLU A 482 17.34 -17.86 3.23
C GLU A 482 17.16 -18.71 4.50
N GLU A 483 16.22 -18.33 5.39
CA GLU A 483 15.90 -19.06 6.63
C GLU A 483 14.81 -20.12 6.42
N LEU A 484 14.21 -20.18 5.21
CA LEU A 484 13.24 -21.20 4.86
C LEU A 484 13.89 -22.58 4.76
N PRO A 485 13.12 -23.68 5.00
CA PRO A 485 13.67 -25.04 5.00
C PRO A 485 14.11 -25.56 3.62
N VAL A 486 13.70 -24.88 2.54
CA VAL A 486 14.12 -25.15 1.16
C VAL A 486 14.48 -23.84 0.46
N GLU A 487 15.34 -23.90 -0.56
CA GLU A 487 15.66 -22.73 -1.39
C GLU A 487 14.45 -22.30 -2.23
N VAL A 488 14.14 -21.00 -2.26
CA VAL A 488 13.05 -20.41 -3.03
C VAL A 488 13.59 -19.41 -4.05
N GLU A 489 13.03 -19.45 -5.26
CA GLU A 489 13.26 -18.44 -6.31
C GLU A 489 12.21 -17.36 -6.19
N ILE A 490 12.61 -16.10 -6.05
CA ILE A 490 11.71 -14.98 -5.95
C ILE A 490 11.53 -14.36 -7.33
N ILE A 491 10.28 -14.23 -7.76
CA ILE A 491 9.92 -13.63 -9.04
C ILE A 491 8.94 -12.46 -8.84
N PRO A 492 8.91 -11.49 -9.77
CA PRO A 492 7.91 -10.45 -9.74
C PRO A 492 6.47 -11.00 -9.78
N SER A 493 5.57 -10.35 -9.05
CA SER A 493 4.17 -10.79 -8.86
C SER A 493 3.27 -10.49 -10.06
N GLU A 494 3.85 -10.23 -11.24
CA GLU A 494 3.10 -9.93 -12.46
C GLU A 494 2.92 -11.16 -13.35
N GLY A 495 1.77 -11.24 -14.03
CA GLY A 495 1.44 -12.38 -14.89
C GLY A 495 2.37 -12.56 -16.08
N ASP A 496 2.78 -11.47 -16.73
CA ASP A 496 3.74 -11.52 -17.85
C ASP A 496 5.14 -11.98 -17.40
N GLU A 497 5.57 -11.63 -16.19
CA GLU A 497 6.85 -12.11 -15.64
C GLU A 497 6.79 -13.59 -15.28
N LEU A 498 5.70 -14.06 -14.66
CA LEU A 498 5.50 -15.48 -14.42
C LEU A 498 5.48 -16.27 -15.76
N ARG A 499 4.82 -15.75 -16.78
CA ARG A 499 4.84 -16.39 -18.11
C ARG A 499 6.24 -16.49 -18.68
N LYS A 500 7.00 -15.39 -18.70
CA LYS A 500 8.40 -15.37 -19.19
C LYS A 500 9.26 -16.38 -18.43
N PHE A 501 9.07 -16.48 -17.12
CA PHE A 501 9.76 -17.46 -16.30
C PHE A 501 9.43 -18.89 -16.74
N LEU A 502 8.15 -19.22 -16.87
CA LEU A 502 7.72 -20.58 -17.28
C LEU A 502 8.11 -20.92 -18.72
N ASP A 503 8.02 -19.98 -19.66
CA ASP A 503 8.46 -20.17 -21.04
C ASP A 503 9.97 -20.47 -21.11
N LYS A 504 10.79 -19.72 -20.37
CA LYS A 504 12.25 -19.95 -20.29
C LYS A 504 12.58 -21.32 -19.69
N VAL A 505 11.84 -21.76 -18.69
CA VAL A 505 12.01 -23.10 -18.11
C VAL A 505 11.65 -24.17 -19.13
N MET A 506 10.58 -24.00 -19.89
CA MET A 506 10.18 -24.94 -20.94
C MET A 506 11.21 -25.03 -22.08
N GLU A 507 11.79 -23.90 -22.50
CA GLU A 507 12.88 -23.89 -23.49
C GLU A 507 14.06 -24.73 -23.01
N ALA A 508 14.46 -24.58 -21.74
CA ALA A 508 15.56 -25.36 -21.16
C ALA A 508 15.27 -26.88 -21.10
N PHE A 509 14.00 -27.29 -20.99
CA PHE A 509 13.60 -28.70 -21.03
C PHE A 509 13.52 -29.27 -22.44
N LEU A 510 13.33 -28.44 -23.44
CA LEU A 510 13.20 -28.87 -24.85
C LEU A 510 14.53 -28.84 -25.59
N ASP A 511 15.58 -28.25 -25.00
CA ASP A 511 16.90 -28.18 -25.63
C ASP A 511 17.57 -29.57 -25.58
N PRO A 512 17.91 -30.20 -26.75
CA PRO A 512 18.44 -31.55 -26.80
C PRO A 512 19.84 -31.75 -26.17
N VAL A 513 20.45 -30.65 -25.70
CA VAL A 513 21.77 -30.71 -25.02
C VAL A 513 21.66 -31.34 -23.61
N TYR A 514 20.46 -31.43 -23.02
CA TYR A 514 20.24 -32.00 -21.69
C TYR A 514 19.58 -33.38 -21.66
N THR A 515 19.35 -33.99 -22.82
CA THR A 515 18.77 -35.37 -22.95
C THR A 515 19.84 -36.43 -23.29
N GLY A 516 21.09 -36.16 -23.00
CA GLY A 516 22.21 -37.07 -23.23
C GLY A 516 22.76 -37.71 -21.94
#